data_12ca848e5044574021e4736bf4a70b6c
#
_entry.id   12ca848e5044574021e4736bf4a70b6c
#
_cell.length_a   1.000
_cell.length_b   1.000
_cell.length_c   1.000
_cell.angle_alpha   90.00
_cell.angle_beta   90.00
_cell.angle_gamma   90.00
#
_symmetry.space_group_name_H-M   'P 1'
#
loop_
_entity.id
_entity.type
_entity.pdbx_description
1 polymer ?
#
loop_
_entity_poly.entity_id
_entity_poly.type
_entity_poly.pdbx_seq_one_letter_code
_entity_poly.pdbx_strand_id
1 'polypeptide(L)'
;KLRNPRGRRTYIEGLIETIITKDVAKRFNIRNPESIRRIAYHLINNSCQVIDYKTLAEISNLKTAATAQKYTSYLAQAFLIHPLQKFSYKSKERITGEKAYVVDQGFVSNRGNSLLGENMGWRLENAVLMELLRRYCSAAEDIYYYKPSTRQKEVDFVVCRQNVVLELIQVAYDISDSKTYRRETESLILASSKLNCGN
;
A
#
# COMPACT_ATOMS: atom_id res chain seq x y z
N LYS A 1 -14.14 24.79 -5.55
CA LYS A 1 -13.48 23.80 -6.44
C LYS A 1 -12.19 24.40 -6.97
N LEU A 2 -11.02 23.82 -6.66
CA LEU A 2 -9.74 24.23 -7.19
C LEU A 2 -9.69 23.84 -8.68
N ARG A 3 -9.91 24.82 -9.57
CA ARG A 3 -9.92 24.60 -11.04
C ARG A 3 -8.52 24.53 -11.64
N ASN A 4 -7.52 25.14 -10.99
CA ASN A 4 -6.14 25.21 -11.48
C ASN A 4 -5.33 23.98 -11.03
N PRO A 5 -4.65 23.25 -11.94
CA PRO A 5 -3.79 22.11 -11.60
C PRO A 5 -2.67 22.47 -10.59
N ARG A 6 -2.03 23.62 -10.73
CA ARG A 6 -1.02 24.10 -9.78
C ARG A 6 -1.61 24.31 -8.38
N GLY A 7 -2.78 24.95 -8.29
CA GLY A 7 -3.45 25.16 -7.01
C GLY A 7 -3.85 23.84 -6.32
N ARG A 8 -4.26 22.84 -7.09
CA ARG A 8 -4.54 21.49 -6.55
C ARG A 8 -3.28 20.84 -5.97
N ARG A 9 -2.17 20.93 -6.70
CA ARG A 9 -0.89 20.40 -6.25
C ARG A 9 -0.44 21.04 -4.94
N THR A 10 -0.38 22.36 -4.88
CA THR A 10 -0.01 23.09 -3.66
C THR A 10 -0.92 22.75 -2.48
N TYR A 11 -2.23 22.61 -2.72
CA TYR A 11 -3.17 22.21 -1.68
C TYR A 11 -2.88 20.81 -1.13
N ILE A 12 -2.65 19.83 -2.00
CA ILE A 12 -2.35 18.44 -1.59
C ILE A 12 -1.01 18.38 -0.84
N GLU A 13 0.03 19.08 -1.32
CA GLU A 13 1.32 19.18 -0.63
C GLU A 13 1.14 19.78 0.77
N GLY A 14 0.40 20.88 0.88
CA GLY A 14 0.08 21.52 2.15
C GLY A 14 -0.72 20.60 3.09
N LEU A 15 -1.62 19.77 2.56
CA LEU A 15 -2.38 18.80 3.34
C LEU A 15 -1.46 17.69 3.87
N ILE A 16 -0.61 17.10 3.02
CA ILE A 16 0.37 16.09 3.44
C ILE A 16 1.27 16.64 4.54
N GLU A 17 1.82 17.85 4.35
CA GLU A 17 2.67 18.50 5.36
C GLU A 17 1.93 18.78 6.67
N THR A 18 0.65 19.14 6.60
CA THR A 18 -0.19 19.35 7.79
C THR A 18 -0.38 18.04 8.55
N ILE A 19 -0.68 16.95 7.87
CA ILE A 19 -0.81 15.62 8.48
C ILE A 19 0.51 15.23 9.15
N ILE A 20 1.63 15.34 8.42
CA ILE A 20 2.95 14.98 8.95
C ILE A 20 3.31 15.80 10.18
N THR A 21 3.07 17.11 10.17
CA THR A 21 3.53 18.01 11.24
C THR A 21 2.59 18.03 12.43
N LYS A 22 1.27 18.14 12.21
CA LYS A 22 0.28 18.29 13.26
C LYS A 22 -0.21 16.94 13.79
N ASP A 23 -0.64 16.05 12.89
CA ASP A 23 -1.30 14.82 13.28
C ASP A 23 -0.30 13.70 13.63
N VAL A 24 0.94 13.80 13.13
CA VAL A 24 1.97 12.81 13.44
C VAL A 24 3.07 13.38 14.31
N ALA A 25 3.88 14.32 13.82
CA ALA A 25 5.08 14.75 14.54
C ALA A 25 4.75 15.37 15.91
N LYS A 26 3.75 16.25 15.98
CA LYS A 26 3.31 16.87 17.23
C LYS A 26 2.62 15.85 18.15
N ARG A 27 1.70 15.04 17.63
CA ARG A 27 0.92 14.05 18.40
C ARG A 27 1.82 13.01 19.08
N PHE A 28 2.84 12.54 18.39
CA PHE A 28 3.74 11.49 18.89
C PHE A 28 5.07 12.01 19.42
N ASN A 29 5.21 13.33 19.63
CA ASN A 29 6.43 13.99 20.12
C ASN A 29 7.70 13.57 19.38
N ILE A 30 7.64 13.58 18.04
CA ILE A 30 8.78 13.18 17.21
C ILE A 30 9.83 14.28 17.24
N ARG A 31 11.02 13.95 17.77
CA ARG A 31 12.14 14.90 17.92
C ARG A 31 12.68 15.39 16.57
N ASN A 32 12.68 14.53 15.55
CA ASN A 32 13.13 14.88 14.20
C ASN A 32 11.99 14.71 13.19
N PRO A 33 11.18 15.75 12.93
CA PRO A 33 10.09 15.69 11.94
C PRO A 33 10.57 15.39 10.53
N GLU A 34 11.81 15.70 10.20
CA GLU A 34 12.37 15.44 8.86
C GLU A 34 12.47 13.94 8.58
N SER A 35 12.80 13.12 9.58
CA SER A 35 12.86 11.67 9.41
C SER A 35 11.49 11.08 9.02
N ILE A 36 10.42 11.50 9.68
CA ILE A 36 9.09 10.99 9.35
C ILE A 36 8.57 11.56 8.02
N ARG A 37 8.95 12.79 7.67
CA ARG A 37 8.65 13.37 6.36
C ARG A 37 9.25 12.52 5.24
N ARG A 38 10.52 12.13 5.34
CA ARG A 38 11.19 11.27 4.36
C ARG A 38 10.50 9.91 4.21
N ILE A 39 10.12 9.29 5.33
CA ILE A 39 9.34 8.04 5.31
C ILE A 39 8.01 8.25 4.60
N ALA A 40 7.25 9.28 4.95
CA ALA A 40 5.95 9.57 4.36
C ALA A 40 6.03 9.72 2.84
N TYR A 41 6.93 10.57 2.35
CA TYR A 41 7.10 10.76 0.90
C TYR A 41 7.64 9.53 0.19
N HIS A 42 8.52 8.76 0.83
CA HIS A 42 8.98 7.49 0.26
C HIS A 42 7.83 6.51 0.08
N LEU A 43 6.98 6.32 1.10
CA LEU A 43 5.84 5.41 1.05
C LEU A 43 4.76 5.88 0.06
N ILE A 44 4.48 7.18 -0.02
CA ILE A 44 3.59 7.75 -1.03
C ILE A 44 4.14 7.49 -2.43
N ASN A 45 5.45 7.69 -2.64
CA ASN A 45 6.10 7.50 -3.93
C ASN A 45 6.25 6.03 -4.34
N ASN A 46 6.26 5.12 -3.41
CA ASN A 46 6.34 3.68 -3.61
C ASN A 46 5.07 2.96 -3.12
N SER A 47 3.91 3.57 -3.32
CA SER A 47 2.63 2.94 -3.02
C SER A 47 2.46 1.61 -3.78
N CYS A 48 1.78 0.64 -3.19
CA CYS A 48 1.59 -0.73 -3.65
C CYS A 48 2.87 -1.60 -3.60
N GLN A 49 3.95 -1.11 -2.99
CA GLN A 49 5.19 -1.88 -2.85
C GLN A 49 5.38 -2.40 -1.42
N VAL A 50 6.12 -3.50 -1.30
CA VAL A 50 6.51 -4.05 0.00
C VAL A 50 7.41 -3.05 0.73
N ILE A 51 7.12 -2.84 2.01
CA ILE A 51 7.88 -1.93 2.86
C ILE A 51 9.19 -2.60 3.30
N ASP A 52 10.31 -2.00 2.91
CA ASP A 52 11.62 -2.36 3.47
C ASP A 52 11.98 -1.39 4.59
N TYR A 53 11.78 -1.81 5.82
CA TYR A 53 12.05 -0.99 7.00
C TYR A 53 13.54 -0.68 7.22
N LYS A 54 14.47 -1.48 6.66
CA LYS A 54 15.91 -1.18 6.71
C LYS A 54 16.21 0.00 5.79
N THR A 55 15.79 -0.08 4.54
CA THR A 55 15.89 1.02 3.58
C THR A 55 15.22 2.29 4.11
N LEU A 56 14.02 2.17 4.71
CA LEU A 56 13.34 3.33 5.31
C LEU A 56 14.17 3.96 6.44
N ALA A 57 14.82 3.17 7.28
CA ALA A 57 15.68 3.69 8.33
C ALA A 57 16.89 4.45 7.76
N GLU A 58 17.54 3.88 6.74
CA GLU A 58 18.70 4.48 6.07
C GLU A 58 18.36 5.84 5.44
N ILE A 59 17.33 5.90 4.58
CA ILE A 59 16.96 7.14 3.89
C ILE A 59 16.44 8.24 4.85
N SER A 60 15.98 7.85 6.03
CA SER A 60 15.41 8.77 7.04
C SER A 60 16.38 9.11 8.17
N ASN A 61 17.64 8.67 8.06
CA ASN A 61 18.67 8.85 9.09
C ASN A 61 18.22 8.33 10.47
N LEU A 62 17.54 7.19 10.50
CA LEU A 62 17.13 6.51 11.73
C LEU A 62 18.11 5.40 12.07
N LYS A 63 18.32 5.16 13.35
CA LYS A 63 19.29 4.16 13.84
C LYS A 63 18.83 2.71 13.61
N THR A 64 17.52 2.47 13.54
CA THR A 64 16.98 1.10 13.50
C THR A 64 15.74 0.98 12.61
N ALA A 65 15.58 -0.18 11.96
CA ALA A 65 14.38 -0.56 11.22
C ALA A 65 13.13 -0.55 12.12
N ALA A 66 13.25 -0.88 13.41
CA ALA A 66 12.15 -0.84 14.36
C ALA A 66 11.61 0.58 14.55
N THR A 67 12.47 1.61 14.54
CA THR A 67 12.04 3.00 14.61
C THR A 67 11.32 3.41 13.32
N ALA A 68 11.80 2.97 12.15
CA ALA A 68 11.11 3.21 10.87
C ALA A 68 9.73 2.55 10.85
N GLN A 69 9.62 1.31 11.33
CA GLN A 69 8.33 0.62 11.48
C GLN A 69 7.37 1.37 12.41
N LYS A 70 7.86 1.83 13.56
CA LYS A 70 7.08 2.66 14.49
C LYS A 70 6.58 3.95 13.82
N TYR A 71 7.41 4.63 13.04
CA TYR A 71 7.02 5.85 12.33
C TYR A 71 6.00 5.56 11.22
N THR A 72 6.15 4.43 10.52
CA THR A 72 5.16 3.95 9.55
C THR A 72 3.81 3.71 10.20
N SER A 73 3.77 3.11 11.41
CA SER A 73 2.52 2.92 12.14
C SER A 73 1.86 4.25 12.55
N TYR A 74 2.63 5.29 12.82
CA TYR A 74 2.08 6.62 13.11
C TYR A 74 1.45 7.28 11.87
N LEU A 75 2.06 7.10 10.70
CA LEU A 75 1.49 7.55 9.43
C LEU A 75 0.18 6.80 9.09
N ALA A 76 0.11 5.51 9.43
CA ALA A 76 -1.11 4.72 9.29
C ALA A 76 -2.22 5.19 10.26
N GLN A 77 -1.89 5.48 11.52
CA GLN A 77 -2.84 6.04 12.49
C GLN A 77 -3.35 7.45 12.12
N ALA A 78 -2.57 8.20 11.34
CA ALA A 78 -2.98 9.49 10.78
C ALA A 78 -3.70 9.36 9.42
N PHE A 79 -4.02 8.15 8.98
CA PHE A 79 -4.70 7.86 7.72
C PHE A 79 -3.99 8.45 6.49
N LEU A 80 -2.66 8.56 6.52
CA LEU A 80 -1.88 8.93 5.34
C LEU A 80 -1.62 7.72 4.45
N ILE A 81 -1.37 6.56 5.08
CA ILE A 81 -1.16 5.28 4.43
C ILE A 81 -1.99 4.19 5.09
N HIS A 82 -2.22 3.10 4.36
CA HIS A 82 -2.78 1.84 4.84
C HIS A 82 -1.78 0.71 4.61
N PRO A 83 -1.19 0.11 5.66
CA PRO A 83 -0.36 -1.08 5.54
C PRO A 83 -1.23 -2.30 5.26
N LEU A 84 -0.95 -3.03 4.18
CA LEU A 84 -1.63 -4.28 3.84
C LEU A 84 -0.72 -5.46 4.15
N GLN A 85 -1.19 -6.37 4.99
CA GLN A 85 -0.43 -7.54 5.40
C GLN A 85 -0.43 -8.63 4.33
N LYS A 86 0.61 -9.46 4.36
CA LYS A 86 0.69 -10.66 3.54
C LYS A 86 -0.23 -11.74 4.09
N PHE A 87 -0.98 -12.41 3.22
CA PHE A 87 -1.71 -13.62 3.61
C PHE A 87 -0.74 -14.77 3.89
N SER A 88 -0.79 -15.31 5.09
CA SER A 88 -0.11 -16.55 5.47
C SER A 88 -0.80 -17.17 6.67
N TYR A 89 -0.83 -18.51 6.72
CA TYR A 89 -1.27 -19.24 7.92
C TYR A 89 -0.26 -19.12 9.08
N LYS A 90 0.98 -18.69 8.79
CA LYS A 90 2.03 -18.48 9.79
C LYS A 90 2.06 -17.02 10.21
N SER A 91 1.81 -16.73 11.49
CA SER A 91 1.77 -15.35 12.03
C SER A 91 3.04 -14.54 11.74
N LYS A 92 4.22 -15.15 11.81
CA LYS A 92 5.49 -14.49 11.52
C LYS A 92 5.56 -13.97 10.08
N GLU A 93 5.05 -14.72 9.12
CA GLU A 93 5.07 -14.33 7.71
C GLU A 93 4.07 -13.20 7.41
N ARG A 94 2.98 -13.09 8.18
CA ARG A 94 2.00 -12.00 8.06
C ARG A 94 2.60 -10.65 8.48
N ILE A 95 3.39 -10.64 9.54
CA ILE A 95 3.99 -9.42 10.10
C ILE A 95 5.17 -8.91 9.25
N THR A 96 5.85 -9.82 8.56
CA THR A 96 6.97 -9.47 7.67
C THR A 96 6.50 -9.36 6.24
N GLY A 97 6.65 -8.22 5.62
CA GLY A 97 6.28 -8.01 4.21
C GLY A 97 4.94 -7.29 4.03
N GLU A 98 4.70 -6.26 4.82
CA GLU A 98 3.58 -5.35 4.58
C GLU A 98 3.80 -4.52 3.31
N LYS A 99 2.75 -4.30 2.53
CA LYS A 99 2.73 -3.31 1.45
C LYS A 99 2.15 -1.99 1.96
N ALA A 100 2.65 -0.87 1.46
CA ALA A 100 2.06 0.44 1.75
C ALA A 100 1.11 0.87 0.64
N TYR A 101 -0.07 1.32 1.00
CA TYR A 101 -1.04 1.97 0.11
C TYR A 101 -1.37 3.36 0.63
N VAL A 102 -1.63 4.31 -0.25
CA VAL A 102 -2.10 5.64 0.18
C VAL A 102 -3.61 5.63 0.37
N VAL A 103 -4.09 6.31 1.41
CA VAL A 103 -5.52 6.36 1.70
C VAL A 103 -6.29 7.22 0.68
N ASP A 104 -5.65 8.25 0.13
CA ASP A 104 -6.25 9.12 -0.89
C ASP A 104 -5.41 9.12 -2.17
N GLN A 105 -6.08 8.82 -3.30
CA GLN A 105 -5.45 8.85 -4.63
C GLN A 105 -4.86 10.22 -5.00
N GLY A 106 -5.36 11.29 -4.42
CA GLY A 106 -4.83 12.64 -4.58
C GLY A 106 -3.36 12.73 -4.18
N PHE A 107 -2.94 11.98 -3.16
CA PHE A 107 -1.54 11.96 -2.70
C PHE A 107 -0.60 11.38 -3.75
N VAL A 108 -1.03 10.35 -4.48
CA VAL A 108 -0.24 9.74 -5.58
C VAL A 108 -0.20 10.66 -6.80
N SER A 109 -1.30 11.33 -7.11
CA SER A 109 -1.44 12.18 -8.30
C SER A 109 -0.48 13.38 -8.28
N ASN A 110 0.08 13.70 -7.11
CA ASN A 110 0.97 14.84 -6.90
C ASN A 110 2.45 14.52 -7.15
N ARG A 111 2.77 13.35 -7.65
CA ARG A 111 4.14 12.94 -8.03
C ARG A 111 4.64 13.78 -9.20
N GLY A 112 5.23 14.93 -8.91
CA GLY A 112 5.70 15.88 -9.91
C GLY A 112 6.96 15.49 -10.68
N ASN A 113 7.61 14.38 -10.32
CA ASN A 113 8.88 13.92 -10.92
C ASN A 113 8.94 12.41 -11.05
N SER A 114 7.86 11.76 -11.40
CA SER A 114 7.93 10.35 -11.77
C SER A 114 8.66 10.22 -13.11
N LEU A 115 9.97 9.98 -13.06
CA LEU A 115 10.76 9.51 -14.20
C LEU A 115 10.24 8.19 -14.79
N LEU A 116 9.29 7.54 -14.09
CA LEU A 116 8.73 6.23 -14.40
C LEU A 116 7.38 6.29 -15.14
N GLY A 117 7.02 7.42 -15.74
CA GLY A 117 5.75 7.56 -16.46
C GLY A 117 4.49 7.44 -15.55
N GLU A 118 3.32 7.59 -16.13
CA GLU A 118 2.07 7.34 -15.42
C GLU A 118 1.84 5.84 -15.26
N ASN A 119 2.27 5.26 -14.14
CA ASN A 119 1.96 3.86 -13.85
C ASN A 119 0.50 3.72 -13.39
N MET A 120 -0.38 3.61 -14.36
CA MET A 120 -1.83 3.47 -14.12
C MET A 120 -2.17 2.18 -13.36
N GLY A 121 -1.34 1.14 -13.46
CA GLY A 121 -1.54 -0.11 -12.72
C GLY A 121 -1.53 0.11 -11.21
N TRP A 122 -0.54 0.80 -10.66
CA TRP A 122 -0.49 1.07 -9.22
C TRP A 122 -1.62 1.96 -8.74
N ARG A 123 -2.04 2.94 -9.56
CA ARG A 123 -3.19 3.77 -9.22
C ARG A 123 -4.46 2.96 -9.15
N LEU A 124 -4.66 2.05 -10.09
CA LEU A 124 -5.81 1.15 -10.11
C LEU A 124 -5.76 0.17 -8.93
N GLU A 125 -4.62 -0.47 -8.68
CA GLU A 125 -4.42 -1.36 -7.52
C GLU A 125 -4.75 -0.64 -6.20
N ASN A 126 -4.22 0.56 -6.01
CA ASN A 126 -4.51 1.37 -4.81
C ASN A 126 -6.00 1.74 -4.70
N ALA A 127 -6.65 2.10 -5.82
CA ALA A 127 -8.08 2.42 -5.84
C ALA A 127 -8.94 1.21 -5.49
N VAL A 128 -8.58 0.04 -6.00
CA VAL A 128 -9.27 -1.23 -5.69
C VAL A 128 -9.16 -1.55 -4.21
N LEU A 129 -7.97 -1.42 -3.58
CA LEU A 129 -7.84 -1.63 -2.14
C LEU A 129 -8.75 -0.68 -1.34
N MET A 130 -8.75 0.62 -1.66
CA MET A 130 -9.60 1.58 -0.95
C MET A 130 -11.09 1.23 -1.08
N GLU A 131 -11.52 0.74 -2.24
CA GLU A 131 -12.89 0.28 -2.44
C GLU A 131 -13.18 -1.03 -1.66
N LEU A 132 -12.25 -1.98 -1.63
CA LEU A 132 -12.39 -3.21 -0.84
C LEU A 132 -12.51 -2.89 0.65
N LEU A 133 -11.65 -2.01 1.18
CA LEU A 133 -11.73 -1.56 2.58
C LEU A 133 -13.08 -0.91 2.88
N ARG A 134 -13.64 -0.13 1.95
CA ARG A 134 -14.95 0.50 2.10
C ARG A 134 -16.09 -0.53 2.09
N ARG A 135 -16.01 -1.56 1.25
CA ARG A 135 -17.04 -2.62 1.17
C ARG A 135 -17.04 -3.50 2.41
N TYR A 136 -15.86 -3.84 2.90
CA TYR A 136 -15.67 -4.78 4.01
C TYR A 136 -15.44 -4.10 5.37
N CYS A 137 -15.56 -2.76 5.47
CA CYS A 137 -15.25 -2.01 6.70
C CYS A 137 -16.13 -2.36 7.92
N SER A 138 -17.33 -2.92 7.70
CA SER A 138 -18.27 -3.33 8.76
C SER A 138 -18.43 -4.85 8.87
N ALA A 139 -17.71 -5.60 8.05
CA ALA A 139 -17.81 -7.04 7.95
C ALA A 139 -16.69 -7.72 8.74
N ALA A 140 -16.84 -9.00 9.02
CA ALA A 140 -15.82 -9.81 9.68
C ALA A 140 -14.76 -10.31 8.68
N GLU A 141 -14.64 -9.65 7.55
CA GLU A 141 -13.67 -9.96 6.50
C GLU A 141 -12.38 -9.18 6.69
N ASP A 142 -11.26 -9.87 6.47
CA ASP A 142 -9.92 -9.30 6.41
C ASP A 142 -9.41 -9.31 4.98
N ILE A 143 -8.63 -8.30 4.62
CA ILE A 143 -8.02 -8.16 3.29
C ILE A 143 -6.51 -8.31 3.43
N TYR A 144 -5.91 -9.09 2.55
CA TYR A 144 -4.47 -9.36 2.47
C TYR A 144 -4.01 -9.32 1.01
N TYR A 145 -2.68 -9.29 0.77
CA TYR A 145 -2.12 -9.72 -0.51
C TYR A 145 -1.48 -11.11 -0.37
N TYR A 146 -1.30 -11.84 -1.47
CA TYR A 146 -0.74 -13.18 -1.43
C TYR A 146 0.49 -13.33 -2.31
N LYS A 147 1.59 -13.77 -1.71
CA LYS A 147 2.84 -14.06 -2.41
C LYS A 147 3.48 -15.31 -1.84
N PRO A 148 3.23 -16.49 -2.42
CA PRO A 148 3.62 -17.77 -1.83
C PRO A 148 5.14 -17.95 -1.76
N SER A 149 5.91 -17.45 -2.74
CA SER A 149 7.37 -17.48 -2.76
C SER A 149 7.94 -16.38 -3.65
N THR A 150 9.26 -16.17 -3.59
CA THR A 150 9.96 -15.19 -4.45
C THR A 150 9.88 -15.52 -5.94
N ARG A 151 9.64 -16.78 -6.30
CA ARG A 151 9.56 -17.24 -7.70
C ARG A 151 8.11 -17.29 -8.23
N GLN A 152 7.12 -17.23 -7.36
CA GLN A 152 5.71 -17.28 -7.74
C GLN A 152 5.13 -15.88 -7.81
N LYS A 153 4.19 -15.70 -8.74
CA LYS A 153 3.52 -14.44 -8.94
C LYS A 153 2.61 -14.12 -7.75
N GLU A 154 2.45 -12.86 -7.52
CA GLU A 154 1.63 -12.29 -6.47
C GLU A 154 0.17 -12.27 -6.92
N VAL A 155 -0.76 -12.42 -5.97
CA VAL A 155 -2.16 -12.04 -6.12
C VAL A 155 -2.37 -10.79 -5.29
N ASP A 156 -2.92 -9.75 -5.92
CA ASP A 156 -2.99 -8.42 -5.35
C ASP A 156 -3.85 -8.38 -4.09
N PHE A 157 -5.02 -9.04 -4.10
CA PHE A 157 -5.87 -9.09 -2.92
C PHE A 157 -6.48 -10.46 -2.68
N VAL A 158 -6.56 -10.80 -1.40
CA VAL A 158 -7.21 -11.99 -0.85
C VAL A 158 -8.18 -11.52 0.21
N VAL A 159 -9.45 -11.79 0.02
CA VAL A 159 -10.49 -11.50 1.01
C VAL A 159 -10.77 -12.78 1.81
N CYS A 160 -10.69 -12.67 3.13
CA CYS A 160 -10.86 -13.81 4.04
C CYS A 160 -11.91 -13.51 5.09
N ARG A 161 -12.57 -14.58 5.56
CA ARG A 161 -13.36 -14.55 6.80
C ARG A 161 -12.92 -15.72 7.67
N GLN A 162 -12.45 -15.45 8.90
CA GLN A 162 -12.04 -16.48 9.87
C GLN A 162 -11.12 -17.56 9.25
N ASN A 163 -10.08 -17.15 8.52
CA ASN A 163 -9.13 -18.00 7.80
C ASN A 163 -9.69 -18.77 6.57
N VAL A 164 -10.93 -18.55 6.17
CA VAL A 164 -11.48 -19.05 4.91
C VAL A 164 -11.29 -17.99 3.84
N VAL A 165 -10.64 -18.34 2.74
CA VAL A 165 -10.48 -17.46 1.59
C VAL A 165 -11.80 -17.44 0.82
N LEU A 166 -12.37 -16.23 0.66
CA LEU A 166 -13.64 -16.02 -0.02
C LEU A 166 -13.43 -15.60 -1.47
N GLU A 167 -12.46 -14.70 -1.70
CA GLU A 167 -12.20 -14.12 -3.02
C GLU A 167 -10.70 -13.92 -3.23
N LEU A 168 -10.29 -14.09 -4.49
CA LEU A 168 -8.96 -13.75 -4.99
C LEU A 168 -9.10 -12.70 -6.09
N ILE A 169 -8.42 -11.59 -5.96
CA ILE A 169 -8.56 -10.44 -6.86
C ILE A 169 -7.21 -10.07 -7.42
N GLN A 170 -7.13 -10.01 -8.75
CA GLN A 170 -5.97 -9.53 -9.49
C GLN A 170 -6.35 -8.25 -10.24
N VAL A 171 -5.51 -7.25 -10.18
CA VAL A 171 -5.76 -5.94 -10.79
C VAL A 171 -4.82 -5.72 -11.96
N ALA A 172 -5.38 -5.53 -13.13
CA ALA A 172 -4.63 -5.19 -14.33
C ALA A 172 -5.26 -3.99 -15.05
N TYR A 173 -4.45 -3.01 -15.40
CA TYR A 173 -4.93 -1.83 -16.14
C TYR A 173 -5.27 -2.15 -17.58
N ASP A 174 -4.47 -3.00 -18.21
CA ASP A 174 -4.67 -3.44 -19.59
C ASP A 174 -4.35 -4.94 -19.69
N ILE A 175 -5.33 -5.69 -20.19
CA ILE A 175 -5.26 -7.14 -20.44
C ILE A 175 -5.40 -7.49 -21.91
N SER A 176 -5.30 -6.51 -22.82
CA SER A 176 -5.36 -6.72 -24.27
C SER A 176 -4.15 -7.52 -24.79
N ASP A 177 -3.00 -7.38 -24.12
CA ASP A 177 -1.83 -8.22 -24.41
C ASP A 177 -2.01 -9.62 -23.82
N SER A 178 -1.91 -10.63 -24.71
CA SER A 178 -2.11 -12.04 -24.34
C SER A 178 -1.12 -12.55 -23.32
N LYS A 179 0.12 -12.03 -23.26
CA LYS A 179 1.13 -12.40 -22.27
C LYS A 179 0.75 -11.85 -20.89
N THR A 180 0.28 -10.61 -20.85
CA THR A 180 -0.22 -10.00 -19.61
C THR A 180 -1.44 -10.74 -19.10
N TYR A 181 -2.45 -10.97 -19.95
CA TYR A 181 -3.64 -11.74 -19.58
C TYR A 181 -3.30 -13.11 -19.01
N ARG A 182 -2.45 -13.88 -19.71
CA ARG A 182 -2.01 -15.21 -19.25
C ARG A 182 -1.28 -15.14 -17.92
N ARG A 183 -0.37 -14.18 -17.76
CA ARG A 183 0.39 -13.98 -16.53
C ARG A 183 -0.51 -13.75 -15.32
N GLU A 184 -1.49 -12.86 -15.43
CA GLU A 184 -2.40 -12.50 -14.33
C GLU A 184 -3.35 -13.67 -14.02
N THR A 185 -3.91 -14.31 -15.05
CA THR A 185 -4.80 -15.47 -14.89
C THR A 185 -4.10 -16.67 -14.27
N GLU A 186 -2.88 -17.01 -14.70
CA GLU A 186 -2.09 -18.09 -14.11
C GLU A 186 -1.84 -17.87 -12.61
N SER A 187 -1.63 -16.62 -12.18
CA SER A 187 -1.44 -16.29 -10.77
C SER A 187 -2.67 -16.61 -9.93
N LEU A 188 -3.85 -16.25 -10.43
CA LEU A 188 -5.14 -16.55 -9.78
C LEU A 188 -5.42 -18.06 -9.72
N ILE A 189 -5.23 -18.77 -10.82
CA ILE A 189 -5.48 -20.24 -10.87
C ILE A 189 -4.58 -20.97 -9.88
N LEU A 190 -3.30 -20.64 -9.83
CA LEU A 190 -2.36 -21.25 -8.90
C LEU A 190 -2.70 -20.91 -7.44
N ALA A 191 -3.12 -19.69 -7.16
CA ALA A 191 -3.52 -19.28 -5.82
C ALA A 191 -4.85 -19.95 -5.41
N SER A 192 -5.84 -20.00 -6.30
CA SER A 192 -7.13 -20.67 -6.09
C SER A 192 -6.94 -22.12 -5.67
N SER A 193 -6.13 -22.87 -6.42
CA SER A 193 -5.80 -24.27 -6.07
C SER A 193 -5.12 -24.39 -4.71
N LYS A 194 -4.16 -23.49 -4.38
CA LYS A 194 -3.41 -23.57 -3.11
C LYS A 194 -4.20 -23.13 -1.89
N LEU A 195 -5.08 -22.17 -2.07
CA LEU A 195 -5.88 -21.57 -1.00
C LEU A 195 -7.29 -22.16 -0.91
N ASN A 196 -7.60 -23.12 -1.77
CA ASN A 196 -8.90 -23.79 -1.85
C ASN A 196 -10.06 -22.80 -2.00
N CYS A 197 -9.88 -21.82 -2.90
CA CYS A 197 -10.85 -20.78 -3.22
C CYS A 197 -11.37 -20.98 -4.64
N GLY A 198 -12.69 -21.11 -4.80
CA GLY A 198 -13.34 -21.29 -6.10
C GLY A 198 -13.75 -19.99 -6.81
N ASN A 199 -13.56 -18.83 -6.17
CA ASN A 199 -13.96 -17.51 -6.67
C ASN A 199 -12.75 -16.62 -6.90
#